data_f5ccedf465f5921b16853f38b3df02f8
#
_entry.id   f5ccedf465f5921b16853f38b3df02f8
#
_cell.length_a   1.000
_cell.length_b   1.000
_cell.length_c   1.000
_cell.angle_alpha   90.00
_cell.angle_beta   90.00
_cell.angle_gamma   90.00
#
_symmetry.space_group_name_H-M   'P 1'
#
loop_
_entity.id
_entity.type
_entity.pdbx_description
1 polymer ?
#
loop_
_entity_poly.entity_id
_entity_poly.type
_entity_poly.pdbx_seq_one_letter_code
_entity_poly.pdbx_strand_id
1 'polypeptide(L)'
;GYTWADSAPVVSLLETLEALTEYQRAGKIRYIGVSNETAFGVMRYLHLADKHDLPRIVTIQNPYSLVNRSYEVALAEVSQFEGVELLAYSCLAFGTLTGKYLNGAKPAGARNTLFSRFTRYSGEQTQKAVAAYVDIAKRHNLDPAQMALAFVRL
;
A
#
# COMPACT_ATOMS: atom_id res chain seq x y z
N GLY A 1 -27.62 -1.15 2.56
CA GLY A 1 -27.37 0.22 2.18
C GLY A 1 -26.18 0.80 2.94
N TYR A 2 -25.60 1.88 2.41
CA TYR A 2 -24.49 2.59 3.06
C TYR A 2 -25.07 3.50 4.15
N THR A 3 -24.61 3.34 5.37
CA THR A 3 -25.01 4.20 6.49
C THR A 3 -23.77 4.92 7.02
N TRP A 4 -23.88 6.25 7.20
CA TRP A 4 -22.88 6.99 7.95
C TRP A 4 -23.07 6.68 9.44
N ALA A 5 -22.05 6.12 10.07
CA ALA A 5 -22.02 6.04 11.52
C ALA A 5 -21.55 7.38 12.08
N ASP A 6 -22.22 7.89 13.11
CA ASP A 6 -21.67 8.99 13.91
C ASP A 6 -20.39 8.49 14.56
N SER A 7 -19.26 8.90 14.04
CA SER A 7 -17.95 8.57 14.59
C SER A 7 -17.66 9.47 15.79
N ALA A 8 -16.93 8.93 16.77
CA ALA A 8 -16.30 9.73 17.83
C ALA A 8 -15.53 10.91 17.22
N PRO A 9 -15.33 12.02 17.96
CA PRO A 9 -14.59 13.17 17.43
C PRO A 9 -13.21 12.72 16.96
N VAL A 10 -13.01 12.82 15.67
CA VAL A 10 -11.74 12.47 14.99
C VAL A 10 -10.92 13.75 14.91
N VAL A 11 -9.63 13.68 15.23
CA VAL A 11 -8.68 14.77 15.00
C VAL A 11 -8.76 15.17 13.52
N SER A 12 -8.92 16.45 13.24
CA SER A 12 -9.08 16.92 11.86
C SER A 12 -7.76 16.78 11.07
N LEU A 13 -7.87 16.64 9.76
CA LEU A 13 -6.69 16.58 8.88
C LEU A 13 -5.86 17.86 8.99
N LEU A 14 -6.50 19.02 9.18
CA LEU A 14 -5.82 20.31 9.37
C LEU A 14 -5.02 20.30 10.67
N GLU A 15 -5.62 19.94 11.78
CA GLU A 15 -4.95 19.86 13.09
C GLU A 15 -3.76 18.89 13.04
N THR A 16 -3.91 17.77 12.33
CA THR A 16 -2.82 16.82 12.10
C THR A 16 -1.67 17.44 11.33
N LEU A 17 -1.95 18.18 10.25
CA LEU A 17 -0.91 18.88 9.46
C LEU A 17 -0.23 19.98 10.27
N GLU A 18 -0.98 20.76 11.04
CA GLU A 18 -0.45 21.82 11.90
C GLU A 18 0.53 21.24 12.92
N ALA A 19 0.14 20.17 13.64
CA ALA A 19 1.01 19.49 14.59
C ALA A 19 2.28 18.93 13.94
N LEU A 20 2.17 18.28 12.75
CA LEU A 20 3.33 17.77 12.02
C LEU A 20 4.23 18.90 11.52
N THR A 21 3.67 20.06 11.16
CA THR A 21 4.42 21.25 10.76
C THR A 21 5.30 21.77 11.90
N GLU A 22 4.82 21.74 13.13
CA GLU A 22 5.62 22.13 14.30
C GLU A 22 6.86 21.23 14.46
N TYR A 23 6.70 19.91 14.26
CA TYR A 23 7.82 18.97 14.30
C TYR A 23 8.80 19.19 13.15
N GLN A 24 8.31 19.52 11.96
CA GLN A 24 9.17 19.83 10.82
C GLN A 24 9.96 21.14 11.06
N ARG A 25 9.32 22.21 11.54
CA ARG A 25 9.97 23.47 11.89
C ARG A 25 11.00 23.33 13.01
N ALA A 26 10.74 22.41 13.94
CA ALA A 26 11.69 22.05 15.01
C ALA A 26 12.85 21.15 14.53
N GLY A 27 12.90 20.80 13.23
CA GLY A 27 13.94 19.93 12.64
C GLY A 27 13.86 18.45 13.06
N LYS A 28 12.78 18.02 13.69
CA LYS A 28 12.59 16.63 14.16
C LYS A 28 12.17 15.67 13.05
N ILE A 29 11.47 16.17 12.03
CA ILE A 29 11.11 15.43 10.81
C ILE A 29 11.42 16.29 9.60
N ARG A 30 11.67 15.67 8.44
CA ARG A 30 11.95 16.37 7.19
C ARG A 30 10.75 16.43 6.26
N TYR A 31 10.05 15.31 6.11
CA TYR A 31 8.93 15.14 5.19
C TYR A 31 7.77 14.47 5.88
N ILE A 32 6.56 14.70 5.37
CA ILE A 32 5.32 14.14 5.88
C ILE A 32 4.79 13.15 4.82
N GLY A 33 4.35 11.99 5.27
CA GLY A 33 3.67 11.01 4.44
C GLY A 33 2.44 10.46 5.14
N VAL A 34 1.55 9.86 4.37
CA VAL A 34 0.33 9.21 4.86
C VAL A 34 0.36 7.71 4.58
N SER A 35 -0.51 6.94 5.21
CA SER A 35 -0.59 5.48 5.02
C SER A 35 -2.04 5.01 4.96
N ASN A 36 -2.34 4.12 4.02
CA ASN A 36 -3.67 3.57 3.79
C ASN A 36 -4.75 4.64 3.54
N GLU A 37 -4.31 5.80 3.05
CA GLU A 37 -5.22 6.89 2.74
C GLU A 37 -5.92 6.67 1.39
N THR A 38 -7.08 7.26 1.22
CA THR A 38 -7.84 7.26 -0.03
C THR A 38 -7.41 8.40 -0.95
N ALA A 39 -7.76 8.34 -2.23
CA ALA A 39 -7.54 9.45 -3.16
C ALA A 39 -8.18 10.76 -2.64
N PHE A 40 -9.39 10.67 -2.08
CA PHE A 40 -10.05 11.83 -1.46
C PHE A 40 -9.24 12.39 -0.30
N GLY A 41 -8.76 11.54 0.61
CA GLY A 41 -7.98 11.98 1.76
C GLY A 41 -6.66 12.62 1.35
N VAL A 42 -5.94 12.03 0.38
CA VAL A 42 -4.71 12.62 -0.17
C VAL A 42 -4.97 14.00 -0.73
N MET A 43 -5.96 14.14 -1.63
CA MET A 43 -6.32 15.45 -2.20
C MET A 43 -6.75 16.45 -1.13
N ARG A 44 -7.42 15.98 -0.07
CA ARG A 44 -7.83 16.86 1.04
C ARG A 44 -6.62 17.35 1.85
N TYR A 45 -5.64 16.49 2.12
CA TYR A 45 -4.37 16.90 2.75
C TYR A 45 -3.65 17.96 1.91
N LEU A 46 -3.52 17.73 0.61
CA LEU A 46 -2.85 18.66 -0.31
C LEU A 46 -3.56 20.01 -0.38
N HIS A 47 -4.90 19.99 -0.53
CA HIS A 47 -5.70 21.21 -0.52
C HIS A 47 -5.55 22.01 0.77
N LEU A 48 -5.54 21.35 1.93
CA LEU A 48 -5.36 22.02 3.23
C LEU A 48 -3.95 22.58 3.36
N ALA A 49 -2.93 21.83 2.91
CA ALA A 49 -1.54 22.32 2.91
C ALA A 49 -1.41 23.60 2.08
N ASP A 50 -1.91 23.60 0.85
CA ASP A 50 -1.86 24.75 -0.05
C ASP A 50 -2.65 25.93 0.48
N LYS A 51 -3.85 25.70 1.03
CA LYS A 51 -4.72 26.74 1.58
C LYS A 51 -4.17 27.45 2.81
N HIS A 52 -3.45 26.72 3.66
CA HIS A 52 -2.96 27.21 4.95
C HIS A 52 -1.45 27.42 5.00
N ASP A 53 -0.77 27.37 3.85
CA ASP A 53 0.70 27.49 3.72
C ASP A 53 1.45 26.52 4.66
N LEU A 54 0.99 25.25 4.63
CA LEU A 54 1.58 24.17 5.40
C LEU A 54 2.37 23.21 4.49
N PRO A 55 3.31 22.42 5.02
CA PRO A 55 4.03 21.42 4.25
C PRO A 55 3.10 20.40 3.59
N ARG A 56 3.31 20.13 2.30
CA ARG A 56 2.59 19.09 1.56
C ARG A 56 3.07 17.71 2.00
N ILE A 57 2.17 16.73 1.97
CA ILE A 57 2.56 15.32 2.04
C ILE A 57 3.31 14.94 0.77
N VAL A 58 4.39 14.16 0.90
CA VAL A 58 5.26 13.78 -0.23
C VAL A 58 5.20 12.29 -0.55
N THR A 59 4.66 11.46 0.35
CA THR A 59 4.53 10.02 0.13
C THR A 59 3.20 9.48 0.65
N ILE A 60 2.77 8.38 0.05
CA ILE A 60 1.69 7.54 0.56
C ILE A 60 2.17 6.09 0.69
N GLN A 61 1.97 5.46 1.85
CA GLN A 61 2.31 4.06 2.05
C GLN A 61 1.06 3.18 1.95
N ASN A 62 0.90 2.50 0.81
CA ASN A 62 -0.27 1.66 0.53
C ASN A 62 0.13 0.26 0.02
N PRO A 63 -0.76 -0.75 0.14
CA PRO A 63 -0.49 -2.07 -0.40
C PRO A 63 -0.49 -2.02 -1.93
N TYR A 64 0.56 -2.56 -2.55
CA TYR A 64 0.64 -2.69 -4.00
C TYR A 64 1.44 -3.93 -4.40
N SER A 65 0.88 -4.74 -5.28
CA SER A 65 1.52 -5.96 -5.78
C SER A 65 0.78 -6.50 -7.00
N LEU A 66 1.33 -7.52 -7.65
CA LEU A 66 0.69 -8.23 -8.76
C LEU A 66 -0.74 -8.74 -8.46
N VAL A 67 -1.07 -9.01 -7.20
CA VAL A 67 -2.39 -9.50 -6.76
C VAL A 67 -3.19 -8.49 -5.93
N ASN A 68 -2.69 -7.27 -5.81
CA ASN A 68 -3.41 -6.15 -5.20
C ASN A 68 -3.10 -4.86 -5.96
N ARG A 69 -3.95 -4.52 -6.88
CA ARG A 69 -3.80 -3.37 -7.78
C ARG A 69 -4.80 -2.25 -7.49
N SER A 70 -5.41 -2.26 -6.30
CA SER A 70 -6.41 -1.24 -5.91
C SER A 70 -5.86 0.18 -5.92
N TYR A 71 -4.55 0.37 -5.74
CA TYR A 71 -3.88 1.66 -5.85
C TYR A 71 -4.04 2.31 -7.23
N GLU A 72 -4.09 1.51 -8.30
CA GLU A 72 -4.18 1.99 -9.67
C GLU A 72 -5.54 2.63 -10.01
N VAL A 73 -6.59 2.35 -9.24
CA VAL A 73 -7.96 2.80 -9.55
C VAL A 73 -8.10 4.33 -9.50
N ALA A 74 -7.42 5.00 -8.55
CA ALA A 74 -7.47 6.47 -8.43
C ALA A 74 -6.17 7.06 -7.87
N LEU A 75 -5.54 6.38 -6.91
CA LEU A 75 -4.35 6.91 -6.24
C LEU A 75 -3.13 7.04 -7.15
N ALA A 76 -2.97 6.17 -8.15
CA ALA A 76 -1.88 6.28 -9.12
C ALA A 76 -1.96 7.59 -9.92
N GLU A 77 -3.17 7.98 -10.35
CA GLU A 77 -3.40 9.25 -11.02
C GLU A 77 -3.07 10.44 -10.11
N VAL A 78 -3.60 10.44 -8.88
CA VAL A 78 -3.29 11.47 -7.89
C VAL A 78 -1.78 11.57 -7.64
N SER A 79 -1.11 10.44 -7.46
CA SER A 79 0.34 10.42 -7.26
C SER A 79 1.11 11.03 -8.41
N GLN A 80 0.72 10.71 -9.63
CA GLN A 80 1.38 11.23 -10.83
C GLN A 80 1.23 12.74 -10.98
N PHE A 81 0.03 13.28 -10.76
CA PHE A 81 -0.24 14.71 -10.96
C PHE A 81 0.18 15.57 -9.76
N GLU A 82 0.11 15.05 -8.55
CA GLU A 82 0.38 15.79 -7.33
C GLU A 82 1.79 15.58 -6.76
N GLY A 83 2.57 14.67 -7.34
CA GLY A 83 3.94 14.38 -6.88
C GLY A 83 3.99 13.69 -5.51
N VAL A 84 2.98 12.89 -5.17
CA VAL A 84 2.94 12.08 -3.93
C VAL A 84 3.36 10.66 -4.25
N GLU A 85 4.59 10.28 -3.89
CA GLU A 85 5.17 8.99 -4.28
C GLU A 85 4.64 7.81 -3.45
N LEU A 86 4.51 6.66 -4.11
CA LEU A 86 4.08 5.42 -3.45
C LEU A 86 5.24 4.72 -2.72
N LEU A 87 5.08 4.49 -1.43
CA LEU A 87 5.86 3.53 -0.65
C LEU A 87 5.07 2.22 -0.57
N ALA A 88 5.28 1.33 -1.53
CA ALA A 88 4.52 0.08 -1.62
C ALA A 88 4.85 -0.86 -0.47
N TYR A 89 3.83 -1.42 0.18
CA TYR A 89 4.01 -2.51 1.14
C TYR A 89 3.28 -3.78 0.69
N SER A 90 3.61 -4.92 1.30
CA SER A 90 3.11 -6.26 0.91
C SER A 90 3.36 -6.60 -0.55
N CYS A 91 4.48 -6.15 -1.11
CA CYS A 91 4.86 -6.36 -2.52
C CYS A 91 4.91 -7.85 -2.91
N LEU A 92 5.18 -8.74 -1.95
CA LEU A 92 5.14 -10.19 -2.13
C LEU A 92 3.83 -10.84 -1.62
N ALA A 93 2.78 -10.05 -1.33
CA ALA A 93 1.49 -10.55 -0.84
C ALA A 93 1.66 -11.54 0.34
N PHE A 94 2.34 -11.11 1.42
CA PHE A 94 2.71 -11.95 2.57
C PHE A 94 3.57 -13.17 2.22
N GLY A 95 4.31 -13.11 1.11
CA GLY A 95 5.12 -14.20 0.58
C GLY A 95 4.38 -15.15 -0.35
N THR A 96 3.10 -14.90 -0.64
CA THR A 96 2.29 -15.75 -1.53
C THR A 96 2.82 -15.70 -2.97
N LEU A 97 3.29 -14.56 -3.45
CA LEU A 97 3.83 -14.38 -4.79
C LEU A 97 5.17 -15.10 -5.03
N THR A 98 5.81 -15.65 -4.01
CA THR A 98 6.96 -16.55 -4.19
C THR A 98 6.57 -17.95 -4.67
N GLY A 99 5.27 -18.28 -4.66
CA GLY A 99 4.76 -19.60 -5.00
C GLY A 99 4.85 -20.65 -3.86
N LYS A 100 5.49 -20.32 -2.73
CA LYS A 100 5.77 -21.29 -1.65
C LYS A 100 4.54 -21.88 -0.96
N TYR A 101 3.36 -21.29 -1.15
CA TYR A 101 2.09 -21.78 -0.57
C TYR A 101 1.19 -22.47 -1.61
N LEU A 102 1.64 -22.59 -2.86
CA LEU A 102 0.85 -23.26 -3.90
C LEU A 102 0.57 -24.72 -3.52
N ASN A 103 -0.53 -25.26 -4.04
CA ASN A 103 -1.00 -26.62 -3.77
C ASN A 103 -1.21 -26.92 -2.28
N GLY A 104 -1.53 -25.92 -1.48
CA GLY A 104 -1.77 -26.08 -0.04
C GLY A 104 -0.52 -26.27 0.81
N ALA A 105 0.67 -26.02 0.27
CA ALA A 105 1.93 -26.16 1.01
C ALA A 105 1.98 -25.20 2.20
N LYS A 106 2.52 -25.70 3.32
CA LYS A 106 2.69 -24.96 4.59
C LYS A 106 4.14 -25.04 5.05
N PRO A 107 5.09 -24.31 4.42
CA PRO A 107 6.49 -24.37 4.81
C PRO A 107 6.69 -23.97 6.26
N ALA A 108 7.53 -24.70 6.99
CA ALA A 108 7.87 -24.39 8.38
C ALA A 108 8.49 -22.98 8.47
N GLY A 109 8.13 -22.23 9.52
CA GLY A 109 8.62 -20.86 9.72
C GLY A 109 8.01 -19.81 8.78
N ALA A 110 7.21 -20.19 7.80
CA ALA A 110 6.59 -19.22 6.88
C ALA A 110 5.39 -18.49 7.53
N ARG A 111 5.23 -17.21 7.20
CA ARG A 111 4.22 -16.32 7.83
C ARG A 111 2.82 -16.90 7.86
N ASN A 112 2.29 -17.36 6.72
CA ASN A 112 0.92 -17.87 6.65
C ASN A 112 0.79 -19.27 7.27
N THR A 113 1.89 -19.97 7.52
CA THR A 113 1.91 -21.23 8.28
C THR A 113 1.83 -20.97 9.78
N LEU A 114 2.59 -19.95 10.26
CA LEU A 114 2.66 -19.61 11.68
C LEU A 114 1.44 -18.83 12.18
N PHE A 115 0.85 -18.01 11.32
CA PHE A 115 -0.20 -17.06 11.73
C PHE A 115 -1.44 -17.17 10.86
N SER A 116 -2.51 -17.76 11.38
CA SER A 116 -3.79 -17.95 10.67
C SER A 116 -4.51 -16.65 10.28
N ARG A 117 -4.18 -15.52 10.91
CA ARG A 117 -4.80 -14.21 10.63
C ARG A 117 -4.44 -13.62 9.25
N PHE A 118 -3.40 -14.10 8.58
CA PHE A 118 -2.97 -13.57 7.28
C PHE A 118 -3.72 -14.22 6.11
N THR A 119 -5.03 -13.97 6.01
CA THR A 119 -5.91 -14.58 5.02
C THR A 119 -6.16 -13.74 3.77
N ARG A 120 -5.75 -12.45 3.75
CA ARG A 120 -6.05 -11.52 2.65
C ARG A 120 -5.73 -12.06 1.25
N TYR A 121 -4.69 -12.88 1.13
CA TYR A 121 -4.20 -13.43 -0.14
C TYR A 121 -4.37 -14.96 -0.24
N SER A 122 -5.27 -15.56 0.54
CA SER A 122 -5.50 -17.01 0.56
C SER A 122 -6.67 -17.48 -0.31
N GLY A 123 -7.45 -16.55 -0.88
CA GLY A 123 -8.62 -16.87 -1.70
C GLY A 123 -8.26 -17.62 -2.97
N GLU A 124 -9.19 -18.44 -3.48
CA GLU A 124 -9.00 -19.30 -4.64
C GLU A 124 -8.53 -18.53 -5.90
N GLN A 125 -9.11 -17.36 -6.17
CA GLN A 125 -8.72 -16.54 -7.31
C GLN A 125 -7.29 -16.03 -7.18
N THR A 126 -6.88 -15.64 -5.98
CA THR A 126 -5.49 -15.25 -5.72
C THR A 126 -4.54 -16.41 -5.96
N GLN A 127 -4.89 -17.63 -5.52
CA GLN A 127 -4.04 -18.82 -5.74
C GLN A 127 -3.91 -19.14 -7.25
N LYS A 128 -4.98 -19.03 -8.02
CA LYS A 128 -4.95 -19.18 -9.49
C LYS A 128 -4.04 -18.13 -10.14
N ALA A 129 -4.15 -16.87 -9.75
CA ALA A 129 -3.31 -15.80 -10.26
C ALA A 129 -1.83 -16.01 -9.90
N VAL A 130 -1.54 -16.39 -8.66
CA VAL A 130 -0.17 -16.69 -8.20
C VAL A 130 0.43 -17.85 -9.00
N ALA A 131 -0.33 -18.92 -9.24
CA ALA A 131 0.14 -20.06 -10.05
C ALA A 131 0.53 -19.60 -11.47
N ALA A 132 -0.29 -18.75 -12.10
CA ALA A 132 0.00 -18.19 -13.41
C ALA A 132 1.25 -17.30 -13.41
N TYR A 133 1.43 -16.42 -12.41
CA TYR A 133 2.63 -15.59 -12.28
C TYR A 133 3.89 -16.42 -12.06
N VAL A 134 3.83 -17.46 -11.22
CA VAL A 134 4.96 -18.38 -11.00
C VAL A 134 5.32 -19.13 -12.27
N ASP A 135 4.32 -19.55 -13.06
CA ASP A 135 4.56 -20.18 -14.37
C ASP A 135 5.23 -19.21 -15.35
N ILE A 136 4.76 -17.97 -15.44
CA ILE A 136 5.41 -16.94 -16.27
C ILE A 136 6.87 -16.74 -15.84
N ALA A 137 7.14 -16.58 -14.55
CA ALA A 137 8.49 -16.41 -14.05
C ALA A 137 9.40 -17.59 -14.47
N LYS A 138 8.94 -18.83 -14.28
CA LYS A 138 9.68 -20.04 -14.68
C LYS A 138 9.97 -20.09 -16.16
N ARG A 139 8.98 -19.79 -17.04
CA ARG A 139 9.16 -19.78 -18.50
C ARG A 139 10.21 -18.76 -18.97
N HIS A 140 10.41 -17.70 -18.19
CA HIS A 140 11.39 -16.65 -18.49
C HIS A 140 12.68 -16.75 -17.65
N ASN A 141 12.90 -17.86 -16.94
CA ASN A 141 14.06 -18.06 -16.08
C ASN A 141 14.21 -16.98 -14.99
N LEU A 142 13.09 -16.49 -14.47
CA LEU A 142 13.05 -15.48 -13.39
C LEU A 142 12.69 -16.13 -12.04
N ASP A 143 13.23 -15.60 -10.98
CA ASP A 143 12.72 -15.86 -9.64
C ASP A 143 11.35 -15.16 -9.46
N PRO A 144 10.29 -15.85 -9.02
CA PRO A 144 8.97 -15.25 -8.87
C PRO A 144 8.94 -14.07 -7.91
N ALA A 145 9.74 -14.08 -6.83
CA ALA A 145 9.80 -12.97 -5.89
C ALA A 145 10.48 -11.75 -6.53
N GLN A 146 11.58 -11.95 -7.26
CA GLN A 146 12.25 -10.87 -7.97
C GLN A 146 11.36 -10.27 -9.05
N MET A 147 10.63 -11.09 -9.80
CA MET A 147 9.64 -10.61 -10.78
C MET A 147 8.56 -9.76 -10.12
N ALA A 148 8.00 -10.21 -8.99
CA ALA A 148 6.98 -9.47 -8.26
C ALA A 148 7.49 -8.14 -7.69
N LEU A 149 8.73 -8.08 -7.23
CA LEU A 149 9.36 -6.84 -6.76
C LEU A 149 9.71 -5.90 -7.91
N ALA A 150 10.16 -6.42 -9.04
CA ALA A 150 10.43 -5.63 -10.24
C ALA A 150 9.15 -4.94 -10.74
N PHE A 151 8.02 -5.67 -10.77
CA PHE A 151 6.72 -5.09 -11.13
C PHE A 151 6.34 -3.87 -10.29
N VAL A 152 6.64 -3.87 -8.99
CA VAL A 152 6.29 -2.75 -8.10
C VAL A 152 7.16 -1.51 -8.35
N ARG A 153 8.34 -1.68 -8.98
CA ARG A 153 9.30 -0.60 -9.24
C ARG A 153 9.14 0.06 -10.61
N LEU A 154 8.30 -0.50 -11.47
CA LEU A 154 8.00 0.06 -12.80
C LEU A 154 7.04 1.23 -12.68
#